data_05fbf2b771320e2121dfb733bebc8aa6
#
_entry.id   05fbf2b771320e2121dfb733bebc8aa6
#
_cell.length_a   1.000
_cell.length_b   1.000
_cell.length_c   1.000
_cell.angle_alpha   90.00
_cell.angle_beta   90.00
_cell.angle_gamma   90.00
#
_symmetry.space_group_name_H-M   'P 1'
#
loop_
_entity.id
_entity.type
_entity.pdbx_description
1 polymer ?
#
loop_
_entity_poly.entity_id
_entity_poly.type
_entity_poly.pdbx_seq_one_letter_code
_entity_poly.pdbx_strand_id
1 'polypeptide(L)'
;AYLQQQLPQSHAIDLTEHRDRSGQGDVRITAMSWDRAPCSGQSASLRIQYNGKAAMEQPNLRLSLEGADGRFLAPISMHTSNIRPDRLKASGELVVHFDALPCMAGTYQIRARLLCKGLVQDDLRPAMRFEVQEGLITPGGDSFSLTKNGVFLPLTWDLEQALDSGNALR
;
A
#
# COMPACT_ATOMS: atom_id res chain seq x y z
N ALA A 1 13.79 25.37 23.63
CA ALA A 1 12.71 24.97 22.72
C ALA A 1 13.33 24.29 21.49
N TYR A 2 13.29 22.97 21.45
CA TYR A 2 13.71 22.26 20.26
C TYR A 2 12.58 22.40 19.23
N LEU A 3 12.80 23.23 18.21
CA LEU A 3 12.05 23.16 16.96
C LEU A 3 12.44 21.84 16.29
N GLN A 4 11.61 20.82 16.45
CA GLN A 4 11.60 19.72 15.50
C GLN A 4 11.22 20.34 14.16
N GLN A 5 12.21 20.54 13.30
CA GLN A 5 11.97 20.73 11.88
C GLN A 5 11.26 19.44 11.43
N GLN A 6 9.96 19.51 11.28
CA GLN A 6 9.22 18.54 10.49
C GLN A 6 9.80 18.64 9.08
N LEU A 7 10.68 17.70 8.75
CA LEU A 7 11.01 17.44 7.35
C LEU A 7 9.69 17.23 6.62
N PRO A 8 9.47 17.88 5.48
CA PRO A 8 8.28 17.61 4.69
C PRO A 8 8.24 16.10 4.44
N GLN A 9 7.21 15.43 4.94
CA GLN A 9 6.97 14.02 4.67
C GLN A 9 6.75 13.92 3.17
N SER A 10 7.77 13.52 2.46
CA SER A 10 7.64 13.33 1.02
C SER A 10 6.79 12.06 0.83
N HIS A 11 5.56 12.26 0.35
CA HIS A 11 4.69 11.15 -0.04
C HIS A 11 5.16 10.50 -1.35
N ALA A 12 6.35 10.85 -1.81
CA ALA A 12 6.97 10.39 -3.03
C ALA A 12 8.45 10.03 -2.79
N ILE A 13 8.91 8.99 -3.46
CA ILE A 13 10.31 8.56 -3.44
C ILE A 13 10.79 8.29 -4.87
N ASP A 14 11.97 8.80 -5.18
CA ASP A 14 12.74 8.44 -6.38
C ASP A 14 13.55 7.17 -6.07
N LEU A 15 13.37 6.15 -6.88
CA LEU A 15 14.01 4.84 -6.73
C LEU A 15 15.08 4.58 -7.79
N THR A 16 15.41 5.55 -8.62
CA THR A 16 16.39 5.40 -9.72
C THR A 16 17.74 4.93 -9.19
N GLU A 17 18.21 5.51 -8.08
CA GLU A 17 19.49 5.19 -7.43
C GLU A 17 19.35 4.27 -6.20
N HIS A 18 18.20 3.62 -6.05
CA HIS A 18 17.96 2.74 -4.90
C HIS A 18 18.93 1.54 -4.90
N ARG A 19 19.63 1.32 -3.78
CA ARG A 19 20.71 0.32 -3.68
C ARG A 19 20.23 -1.07 -3.27
N ASP A 20 19.22 -1.13 -2.39
CA ASP A 20 18.68 -2.41 -1.88
C ASP A 20 17.68 -3.00 -2.88
N ARG A 21 18.20 -3.39 -4.04
CA ARG A 21 17.40 -3.98 -5.10
C ARG A 21 18.11 -5.19 -5.73
N SER A 22 17.29 -6.13 -6.19
CA SER A 22 17.74 -7.33 -6.89
C SER A 22 16.80 -7.65 -8.05
N GLY A 23 17.17 -8.61 -8.89
CA GLY A 23 16.41 -9.01 -10.07
C GLY A 23 17.19 -8.81 -11.36
N GLN A 24 16.61 -9.19 -12.50
CA GLN A 24 17.25 -9.13 -13.81
C GLN A 24 17.51 -7.69 -14.29
N GLY A 25 16.65 -6.76 -13.91
CA GLY A 25 16.84 -5.32 -14.17
C GLY A 25 16.51 -4.87 -15.59
N ASP A 26 15.85 -5.70 -16.41
CA ASP A 26 15.37 -5.27 -17.73
C ASP A 26 14.22 -4.29 -17.62
N VAL A 27 13.46 -4.36 -16.54
CA VAL A 27 12.47 -3.37 -16.12
C VAL A 27 12.69 -3.04 -14.65
N ARG A 28 12.64 -1.76 -14.33
CA ARG A 28 12.85 -1.26 -12.96
C ARG A 28 11.75 -0.30 -12.55
N ILE A 29 11.37 -0.36 -11.27
CA ILE A 29 10.53 0.64 -10.63
C ILE A 29 11.39 1.89 -10.41
N THR A 30 10.96 3.03 -10.90
CA THR A 30 11.73 4.28 -10.87
C THR A 30 11.22 5.27 -9.83
N ALA A 31 9.95 5.22 -9.48
CA ALA A 31 9.38 6.06 -8.43
C ALA A 31 8.11 5.46 -7.83
N MET A 32 7.84 5.81 -6.59
CA MET A 32 6.57 5.55 -5.93
C MET A 32 6.06 6.81 -5.23
N SER A 33 4.76 7.04 -5.27
CA SER A 33 4.15 8.19 -4.61
C SER A 33 2.70 7.94 -4.22
N TRP A 34 2.31 8.48 -3.07
CA TRP A 34 0.90 8.64 -2.71
C TRP A 34 0.34 9.92 -3.34
N ASP A 35 -0.90 9.90 -3.79
CA ASP A 35 -1.60 11.07 -4.35
C ASP A 35 -1.88 12.15 -3.30
N ARG A 36 -1.92 11.74 -2.04
CA ARG A 36 -2.09 12.59 -0.85
C ARG A 36 -1.45 11.92 0.36
N ALA A 37 -1.32 12.65 1.47
CA ALA A 37 -0.92 12.06 2.75
C ALA A 37 -1.84 10.90 3.11
N PRO A 38 -1.34 9.67 3.27
CA PRO A 38 -2.16 8.54 3.65
C PRO A 38 -2.84 8.79 5.00
N CYS A 39 -4.14 8.56 5.06
CA CYS A 39 -4.93 8.73 6.27
C CYS A 39 -5.79 7.50 6.51
N SER A 40 -5.81 7.03 7.74
CA SER A 40 -6.55 5.85 8.16
C SER A 40 -8.03 5.94 7.78
N GLY A 41 -8.55 4.91 7.10
CA GLY A 41 -9.95 4.84 6.68
C GLY A 41 -10.35 5.78 5.52
N GLN A 42 -9.44 6.57 4.98
CA GLN A 42 -9.71 7.46 3.85
C GLN A 42 -9.22 6.87 2.53
N SER A 43 -9.81 7.35 1.42
CA SER A 43 -9.36 6.97 0.09
C SER A 43 -7.94 7.48 -0.19
N ALA A 44 -7.14 6.66 -0.85
CA ALA A 44 -5.79 7.01 -1.28
C ALA A 44 -5.41 6.23 -2.53
N SER A 45 -4.48 6.77 -3.31
CA SER A 45 -3.92 6.07 -4.47
C SER A 45 -2.41 6.04 -4.39
N LEU A 46 -1.83 4.87 -4.59
CA LEU A 46 -0.40 4.66 -4.69
C LEU A 46 -0.01 4.54 -6.16
N ARG A 47 0.85 5.42 -6.64
CA ARG A 47 1.38 5.45 -8.01
C ARG A 47 2.74 4.81 -8.04
N ILE A 48 2.98 3.94 -9.00
CA ILE A 48 4.23 3.22 -9.20
C ILE A 48 4.68 3.44 -10.64
N GLN A 49 5.75 4.19 -10.82
CA GLN A 49 6.37 4.41 -12.14
C GLN A 49 7.42 3.35 -12.41
N TYR A 50 7.49 2.89 -13.63
CA TYR A 50 8.48 1.91 -14.07
C TYR A 50 9.06 2.28 -15.44
N ASN A 51 10.25 1.80 -15.69
CA ASN A 51 10.94 1.95 -16.98
C ASN A 51 11.69 0.66 -17.32
N GLY A 52 11.58 0.24 -18.56
CA GLY A 52 12.22 -0.95 -19.09
C GLY A 52 12.77 -0.77 -20.49
N LYS A 53 13.62 -1.68 -20.90
CA LYS A 53 14.24 -1.70 -22.24
C LYS A 53 13.25 -2.06 -23.34
N ALA A 54 12.23 -2.84 -23.01
CA ALA A 54 11.19 -3.33 -23.91
C ALA A 54 9.87 -3.49 -23.17
N ALA A 55 8.78 -3.67 -23.90
CA ALA A 55 7.48 -3.96 -23.34
C ALA A 55 7.52 -5.21 -22.45
N MET A 56 6.80 -5.16 -21.34
CA MET A 56 6.69 -6.28 -20.39
C MET A 56 5.63 -7.28 -20.85
N GLU A 57 5.99 -8.54 -20.91
CA GLU A 57 5.06 -9.62 -21.15
C GLU A 57 4.67 -10.32 -19.85
N GLN A 58 3.39 -10.63 -19.70
CA GLN A 58 2.81 -11.25 -18.52
C GLN A 58 3.29 -10.58 -17.21
N PRO A 59 3.13 -9.26 -17.10
CA PRO A 59 3.61 -8.51 -15.94
C PRO A 59 2.80 -8.87 -14.69
N ASN A 60 3.47 -8.86 -13.53
CA ASN A 60 2.83 -8.96 -12.24
C ASN A 60 3.56 -8.09 -11.22
N LEU A 61 2.91 -7.03 -10.77
CA LEU A 61 3.38 -6.24 -9.65
C LEU A 61 2.86 -6.86 -8.35
N ARG A 62 3.77 -7.13 -7.42
CA ARG A 62 3.48 -7.61 -6.07
C ARG A 62 4.06 -6.63 -5.07
N LEU A 63 3.20 -6.07 -4.26
CA LEU A 63 3.59 -5.25 -3.12
C LEU A 63 3.30 -6.02 -1.84
N SER A 64 4.15 -5.86 -0.85
CA SER A 64 3.91 -6.31 0.51
C SER A 64 3.82 -5.08 1.41
N LEU A 65 2.66 -4.90 2.03
CA LEU A 65 2.52 -3.96 3.12
C LEU A 65 3.14 -4.56 4.37
N GLU A 66 4.02 -3.84 4.99
CA GLU A 66 4.78 -4.26 6.16
C GLU A 66 4.73 -3.19 7.26
N GLY A 67 4.83 -3.62 8.51
CA GLY A 67 5.09 -2.72 9.62
C GLY A 67 6.47 -2.06 9.53
N ALA A 68 6.74 -1.07 10.35
CA ALA A 68 8.04 -0.38 10.40
C ALA A 68 9.21 -1.33 10.72
N ASP A 69 8.92 -2.44 11.40
CA ASP A 69 9.86 -3.52 11.75
C ASP A 69 10.06 -4.56 10.63
N GLY A 70 9.44 -4.37 9.47
CA GLY A 70 9.51 -5.31 8.35
C GLY A 70 8.54 -6.49 8.45
N ARG A 71 7.69 -6.54 9.48
CA ARG A 71 6.69 -7.61 9.62
C ARG A 71 5.62 -7.49 8.55
N PHE A 72 5.42 -8.58 7.79
CA PHE A 72 4.37 -8.67 6.78
C PHE A 72 2.97 -8.48 7.40
N LEU A 73 2.17 -7.64 6.76
CA LEU A 73 0.79 -7.35 7.16
C LEU A 73 -0.22 -7.79 6.10
N ALA A 74 -0.01 -7.40 4.85
CA ALA A 74 -0.94 -7.72 3.77
C ALA A 74 -0.27 -7.74 2.39
N PRO A 75 -0.72 -8.62 1.46
CA PRO A 75 -0.31 -8.60 0.07
C PRO A 75 -1.18 -7.61 -0.73
N ILE A 76 -0.55 -6.98 -1.72
CA ILE A 76 -1.21 -6.20 -2.76
C ILE A 76 -0.64 -6.66 -4.09
N SER A 77 -1.43 -7.32 -4.93
CA SER A 77 -0.91 -7.93 -6.16
C SER A 77 -1.90 -7.82 -7.30
N MET A 78 -1.40 -7.57 -8.50
CA MET A 78 -2.22 -7.60 -9.71
C MET A 78 -2.97 -8.94 -9.84
N HIS A 79 -2.28 -10.06 -9.66
CA HIS A 79 -2.87 -11.38 -9.81
C HIS A 79 -3.93 -11.71 -8.76
N THR A 80 -3.74 -11.30 -7.50
CA THR A 80 -4.77 -11.49 -6.46
C THR A 80 -6.00 -10.62 -6.67
N SER A 81 -5.84 -9.51 -7.39
CA SER A 81 -6.93 -8.63 -7.83
C SER A 81 -7.52 -9.04 -9.19
N ASN A 82 -7.14 -10.19 -9.71
CA ASN A 82 -7.56 -10.71 -11.02
C ASN A 82 -7.19 -9.80 -12.21
N ILE A 83 -6.12 -9.02 -12.06
CA ILE A 83 -5.55 -8.18 -13.12
C ILE A 83 -4.39 -8.95 -13.77
N ARG A 84 -4.56 -9.37 -15.00
CA ARG A 84 -3.62 -10.23 -15.75
C ARG A 84 -3.45 -9.75 -17.18
N PRO A 85 -2.84 -8.57 -17.41
CA PRO A 85 -2.60 -8.12 -18.77
C PRO A 85 -1.55 -9.00 -19.46
N ASP A 86 -1.73 -9.29 -20.74
CA ASP A 86 -0.75 -10.03 -21.52
C ASP A 86 0.54 -9.21 -21.70
N ARG A 87 0.39 -7.88 -21.81
CA ARG A 87 1.51 -6.98 -22.10
C ARG A 87 1.27 -5.57 -21.54
N LEU A 88 2.34 -4.95 -21.07
CA LEU A 88 2.40 -3.52 -20.74
C LEU A 88 3.50 -2.84 -21.56
N LYS A 89 3.39 -1.52 -21.74
CA LYS A 89 4.42 -0.71 -22.40
C LYS A 89 5.77 -0.85 -21.70
N ALA A 90 6.86 -0.50 -22.37
CA ALA A 90 8.21 -0.51 -21.79
C ALA A 90 8.34 0.43 -20.59
N SER A 91 7.65 1.55 -20.60
CA SER A 91 7.60 2.49 -19.49
C SER A 91 6.16 2.96 -19.25
N GLY A 92 5.84 3.28 -18.01
CA GLY A 92 4.50 3.70 -17.65
C GLY A 92 4.30 3.85 -16.14
N GLU A 93 3.04 3.93 -15.78
CA GLU A 93 2.60 4.07 -14.40
C GLU A 93 1.51 3.05 -14.09
N LEU A 94 1.63 2.38 -12.96
CA LEU A 94 0.59 1.56 -12.37
C LEU A 94 0.03 2.29 -11.15
N VAL A 95 -1.27 2.23 -10.95
CA VAL A 95 -1.94 2.88 -9.83
C VAL A 95 -2.76 1.88 -9.05
N VAL A 96 -2.55 1.85 -7.74
CA VAL A 96 -3.37 1.07 -6.81
C VAL A 96 -4.29 2.02 -6.06
N HIS A 97 -5.59 1.79 -6.17
CA HIS A 97 -6.61 2.60 -5.50
C HIS A 97 -7.13 1.88 -4.26
N PHE A 98 -7.19 2.61 -3.17
CA PHE A 98 -7.83 2.19 -1.93
C PHE A 98 -9.07 3.07 -1.71
N ASP A 99 -10.24 2.49 -1.66
CA ASP A 99 -11.48 3.21 -1.33
C ASP A 99 -11.44 3.70 0.12
N ALA A 100 -10.89 2.87 1.00
CA ALA A 100 -10.57 3.20 2.38
C ALA A 100 -9.26 2.50 2.75
N LEU A 101 -8.22 3.27 3.09
CA LEU A 101 -6.93 2.70 3.49
C LEU A 101 -7.09 1.93 4.80
N PRO A 102 -6.90 0.60 4.83
CA PRO A 102 -7.21 -0.24 5.98
C PRO A 102 -6.06 -0.27 7.01
N CYS A 103 -5.27 0.79 7.08
CA CYS A 103 -4.14 0.91 8.00
C CYS A 103 -4.51 1.79 9.18
N MET A 104 -4.20 1.35 10.39
CA MET A 104 -4.20 2.22 11.57
C MET A 104 -3.11 3.27 11.43
N ALA A 105 -3.22 4.38 12.18
CA ALA A 105 -2.16 5.39 12.22
C ALA A 105 -0.83 4.78 12.64
N GLY A 106 0.25 5.19 11.99
CA GLY A 106 1.60 4.70 12.28
C GLY A 106 2.51 4.67 11.06
N THR A 107 3.71 4.17 11.26
CA THR A 107 4.74 4.05 10.22
C THR A 107 4.69 2.67 9.58
N TYR A 108 4.72 2.65 8.25
CA TYR A 108 4.67 1.44 7.42
C TYR A 108 5.77 1.48 6.38
N GLN A 109 6.00 0.32 5.79
CA GLN A 109 6.84 0.21 4.60
C GLN A 109 6.20 -0.69 3.55
N ILE A 110 6.61 -0.49 2.32
CA ILE A 110 6.23 -1.31 1.17
C ILE A 110 7.48 -1.97 0.61
N ARG A 111 7.45 -3.28 0.50
CA ARG A 111 8.32 -4.02 -0.39
C ARG A 111 7.65 -4.12 -1.75
N ALA A 112 8.39 -3.89 -2.83
CA ALA A 112 7.87 -3.97 -4.20
C ALA A 112 8.64 -4.99 -5.02
N ARG A 113 7.91 -5.85 -5.72
CA ARG A 113 8.48 -6.86 -6.62
C ARG A 113 7.75 -6.82 -7.96
N LEU A 114 8.49 -6.61 -9.02
CA LEU A 114 7.98 -6.61 -10.39
C LEU A 114 8.46 -7.86 -11.11
N LEU A 115 7.52 -8.62 -11.69
CA LEU A 115 7.81 -9.83 -12.43
C LEU A 115 7.35 -9.70 -13.90
N CYS A 116 8.08 -10.36 -14.79
CA CYS A 116 7.68 -10.57 -16.19
C CYS A 116 7.85 -12.05 -16.52
N LYS A 117 6.81 -12.69 -17.04
CA LYS A 117 6.81 -14.15 -17.31
C LYS A 117 7.27 -14.99 -16.10
N GLY A 118 6.89 -14.58 -14.91
CA GLY A 118 7.29 -15.25 -13.67
C GLY A 118 8.71 -14.95 -13.19
N LEU A 119 9.54 -14.26 -13.97
CA LEU A 119 10.91 -13.90 -13.61
C LEU A 119 10.95 -12.54 -12.90
N VAL A 120 11.65 -12.46 -11.79
CA VAL A 120 11.82 -11.24 -11.02
C VAL A 120 12.69 -10.25 -11.78
N GLN A 121 12.13 -9.12 -12.16
CA GLN A 121 12.82 -8.02 -12.82
C GLN A 121 13.41 -7.05 -11.81
N ASP A 122 12.64 -6.74 -10.78
CA ASP A 122 13.02 -5.79 -9.74
C ASP A 122 12.41 -6.22 -8.39
N ASP A 123 13.21 -6.18 -7.33
CA ASP A 123 12.78 -6.50 -5.96
C ASP A 123 13.44 -5.50 -5.01
N LEU A 124 12.64 -4.60 -4.46
CA LEU A 124 13.03 -3.49 -3.60
C LEU A 124 12.62 -3.77 -2.15
N ARG A 125 13.57 -3.68 -1.19
CA ARG A 125 13.35 -4.09 0.21
C ARG A 125 13.93 -3.10 1.25
N PRO A 126 13.20 -2.14 1.77
CA PRO A 126 11.88 -1.70 1.33
C PRO A 126 11.99 -0.81 0.08
N ALA A 127 10.90 -0.69 -0.68
CA ALA A 127 10.79 0.29 -1.75
C ALA A 127 10.46 1.67 -1.20
N MET A 128 9.56 1.75 -0.24
CA MET A 128 9.06 3.01 0.31
C MET A 128 8.71 2.85 1.78
N ARG A 129 9.04 3.88 2.60
CA ARG A 129 8.51 4.07 3.96
C ARG A 129 7.55 5.24 3.95
N PHE A 130 6.47 5.15 4.71
CA PHE A 130 5.45 6.19 4.78
C PHE A 130 4.74 6.16 6.13
N GLU A 131 4.09 7.27 6.45
CA GLU A 131 3.26 7.38 7.63
C GLU A 131 1.79 7.47 7.25
N VAL A 132 0.95 6.79 8.01
CA VAL A 132 -0.50 6.88 7.95
C VAL A 132 -0.95 7.76 9.11
N GLN A 133 -1.66 8.84 8.77
CA GLN A 133 -2.22 9.77 9.73
C GLN A 133 -3.49 9.20 10.38
N GLU A 134 -3.84 9.70 11.56
CA GLU A 134 -5.10 9.35 12.21
C GLU A 134 -6.30 9.80 11.36
N GLY A 135 -7.33 8.96 11.32
CA GLY A 135 -8.61 9.21 10.66
C GLY A 135 -9.73 8.44 11.34
N LEU A 136 -10.97 8.74 10.96
CA LEU A 136 -12.11 7.97 11.40
C LEU A 136 -12.06 6.59 10.72
N ILE A 137 -11.90 5.54 11.52
CA ILE A 137 -11.81 4.17 11.02
C ILE A 137 -13.16 3.47 11.15
N THR A 138 -13.97 3.86 12.14
CA THR A 138 -15.21 3.16 12.46
C THR A 138 -16.45 3.96 12.09
N PRO A 139 -17.55 3.30 11.69
CA PRO A 139 -18.83 3.95 11.49
C PRO A 139 -19.38 4.64 12.76
N GLY A 140 -18.93 4.21 13.96
CA GLY A 140 -19.30 4.81 15.24
C GLY A 140 -18.58 6.11 15.57
N GLY A 141 -17.62 6.53 14.74
CA GLY A 141 -16.86 7.77 14.93
C GLY A 141 -15.71 7.66 15.95
N ASP A 142 -15.43 6.48 16.45
CA ASP A 142 -14.29 6.26 17.34
C ASP A 142 -12.99 6.24 16.52
N SER A 143 -12.01 7.03 16.93
CA SER A 143 -10.66 6.91 16.44
C SER A 143 -9.92 5.85 17.25
N PHE A 144 -9.35 4.85 16.57
CA PHE A 144 -8.40 3.96 17.22
C PHE A 144 -7.05 4.65 17.39
N SER A 145 -6.86 5.35 18.48
CA SER A 145 -5.54 5.90 18.85
C SER A 145 -4.61 4.83 19.45
N LEU A 146 -4.75 3.57 19.01
CA LEU A 146 -3.87 2.52 19.45
C LEU A 146 -2.55 2.62 18.66
N THR A 147 -1.53 2.95 19.35
CA THR A 147 -0.13 3.20 19.01
C THR A 147 0.61 2.06 18.30
N LYS A 148 -0.07 1.14 17.64
CA LYS A 148 0.57 -0.01 17.00
C LYS A 148 0.11 -0.14 15.56
N ASN A 149 1.08 -0.27 14.67
CA ASN A 149 0.86 -0.60 13.27
C ASN A 149 -0.03 -1.83 13.14
N GLY A 150 -1.09 -1.71 12.39
CA GLY A 150 -2.04 -2.77 12.14
C GLY A 150 -2.97 -2.44 11.00
N VAL A 151 -3.77 -3.39 10.62
CA VAL A 151 -4.85 -3.21 9.64
C VAL A 151 -6.18 -3.41 10.34
N PHE A 152 -7.20 -2.69 9.90
CA PHE A 152 -8.56 -2.95 10.33
C PHE A 152 -9.30 -3.76 9.26
N LEU A 153 -10.27 -4.55 9.70
CA LEU A 153 -11.09 -5.35 8.80
C LEU A 153 -12.41 -4.64 8.57
N PRO A 154 -12.80 -4.34 7.33
CA PRO A 154 -14.16 -3.90 7.03
C PRO A 154 -15.10 -5.08 7.34
N LEU A 155 -16.02 -4.89 8.27
CA LEU A 155 -16.95 -5.91 8.68
C LEU A 155 -18.30 -5.31 9.08
N THR A 156 -19.32 -6.13 9.04
CA THR A 156 -20.65 -5.83 9.54
C THR A 156 -21.08 -6.89 10.54
N TRP A 157 -21.98 -6.50 11.44
CA TRP A 157 -22.56 -7.41 12.42
C TRP A 157 -24.02 -7.65 12.08
N ASP A 158 -24.46 -8.91 12.12
CA ASP A 158 -25.85 -9.29 12.10
C ASP A 158 -26.23 -9.83 13.49
N LEU A 159 -27.10 -9.14 14.16
CA LEU A 159 -27.58 -9.48 15.50
C LEU A 159 -29.07 -9.90 15.53
N GLU A 160 -29.72 -9.96 14.38
CA GLU A 160 -31.15 -10.16 14.26
C GLU A 160 -31.63 -11.41 15.04
N GLN A 161 -30.85 -12.50 14.99
CA GLN A 161 -31.13 -13.75 15.68
C GLN A 161 -30.81 -13.73 17.19
N ALA A 162 -30.05 -12.73 17.65
CA ALA A 162 -29.59 -12.64 19.05
C ALA A 162 -30.31 -11.56 19.85
N LEU A 163 -31.06 -10.68 19.20
CA LEU A 163 -31.81 -9.62 19.88
C LEU A 163 -33.07 -10.18 20.56
N ASP A 164 -33.26 -9.81 21.82
CA ASP A 164 -34.54 -10.03 22.48
C ASP A 164 -35.65 -9.19 21.82
N SER A 165 -36.84 -9.76 21.70
CA SER A 165 -38.02 -9.17 21.03
C SER A 165 -38.46 -7.80 21.58
N GLY A 166 -37.77 -7.24 22.57
CA GLY A 166 -38.04 -5.93 23.18
C GLY A 166 -36.89 -4.90 23.01
N ASN A 167 -35.73 -5.28 22.45
CA ASN A 167 -34.57 -4.38 22.28
C ASN A 167 -34.39 -4.01 20.81
N ALA A 168 -34.87 -2.83 20.44
CA ALA A 168 -34.47 -2.22 19.19
C ALA A 168 -33.03 -1.66 19.32
N LEU A 169 -32.15 -1.95 18.37
CA LEU A 169 -30.86 -1.28 18.22
C LEU A 169 -31.09 0.23 18.08
N ARG A 170 -30.51 0.99 18.97
CA ARG A 170 -30.49 2.46 18.90
C ARG A 170 -29.31 2.93 18.13
#